data_e93693c4d0b4dd3c78f905dc777fc3c4
#
_entry.id   e93693c4d0b4dd3c78f905dc777fc3c4
#
_cell.length_a   1.000
_cell.length_b   1.000
_cell.length_c   1.000
_cell.angle_alpha   90.00
_cell.angle_beta   90.00
_cell.angle_gamma   90.00
#
_symmetry.space_group_name_H-M   'P 1'
#
loop_
_entity.id
_entity.type
_entity.pdbx_description
1 polymer ?
#
loop_
_entity_poly.entity_id
_entity_poly.type
_entity_poly.pdbx_seq_one_letter_code
_entity_poly.pdbx_strand_id
1 'polypeptide(L)'
;MEINKLETFSNQYLSFVKLTTDTGDIGWGQMSTYHADITATIFHRQVAPYSIGLKLEEKPNFADHLQLIIEKEHKFPGSYLLRAIAGLDTALWDLYGKLHEKPVASLIGGKPGKVKIYGSSMRRDISPNEESLRLCKLRDELGISAFKFRVGAECGRNKDEWEGRSEEIVKVLSNDLGDNIQKLVDGNSCFSPQKAITLGKYMQGHGITHFEEPCPYWEHNQTKLVKEKLDIDVAGGEQDCDMSTWKSTLEKKVVDIVQPDVMYMGGLYRTLEVARMADEKGLPCTPHAANLSLVTICTKHLLTAIPNAGKYLEFSIEDETYYPWQKDIFYGDPFKVIDGFVEVTTDPGWGVEINLEWLENSDYQVTEIK
;
A
#
# COMPACT_ATOMS: atom_id res chain seq x y z
N MET A 1 -23.54 -20.90 4.24
CA MET A 1 -22.80 -20.30 3.12
C MET A 1 -21.37 -20.79 3.19
N GLU A 2 -20.83 -21.23 2.08
CA GLU A 2 -19.43 -21.69 2.00
C GLU A 2 -18.80 -21.23 0.67
N ILE A 3 -17.47 -21.16 0.65
CA ILE A 3 -16.73 -20.78 -0.56
C ILE A 3 -16.81 -21.92 -1.58
N ASN A 4 -17.49 -21.69 -2.70
CA ASN A 4 -17.68 -22.68 -3.75
C ASN A 4 -16.65 -22.56 -4.88
N LYS A 5 -16.23 -21.33 -5.22
CA LYS A 5 -15.31 -21.07 -6.32
C LYS A 5 -14.40 -19.89 -6.03
N LEU A 6 -13.14 -20.03 -6.43
CA LEU A 6 -12.12 -18.98 -6.40
C LEU A 6 -11.52 -18.86 -7.79
N GLU A 7 -11.64 -17.68 -8.36
CA GLU A 7 -11.18 -17.34 -9.71
C GLU A 7 -10.14 -16.24 -9.64
N THR A 8 -9.12 -16.28 -10.49
CA THR A 8 -8.19 -15.16 -10.65
C THR A 8 -8.16 -14.66 -12.07
N PHE A 9 -8.04 -13.35 -12.21
CA PHE A 9 -7.90 -12.63 -13.45
C PHE A 9 -6.62 -11.83 -13.37
N SER A 10 -5.58 -12.17 -14.13
CA SER A 10 -4.24 -11.65 -13.92
C SER A 10 -3.52 -11.25 -15.20
N ASN A 11 -2.60 -10.32 -15.05
CA ASN A 11 -1.49 -10.07 -15.97
C ASN A 11 -0.20 -9.93 -15.12
N GLN A 12 0.93 -9.59 -15.74
CA GLN A 12 2.19 -9.46 -15.00
C GLN A 12 2.17 -8.37 -13.90
N TYR A 13 1.24 -7.41 -13.96
CA TYR A 13 1.19 -6.27 -13.03
C TYR A 13 0.09 -6.36 -11.99
N LEU A 14 -1.04 -6.96 -12.33
CA LEU A 14 -2.22 -6.93 -11.48
C LEU A 14 -2.95 -8.28 -11.52
N SER A 15 -3.51 -8.70 -10.38
CA SER A 15 -4.36 -9.87 -10.31
C SER A 15 -5.52 -9.64 -9.35
N PHE A 16 -6.75 -9.77 -9.88
CA PHE A 16 -7.96 -9.79 -9.06
C PHE A 16 -8.33 -11.21 -8.68
N VAL A 17 -8.92 -11.34 -7.50
CA VAL A 17 -9.53 -12.57 -6.99
C VAL A 17 -11.02 -12.38 -6.94
N LYS A 18 -11.77 -13.29 -7.57
CA LYS A 18 -13.21 -13.39 -7.43
C LYS A 18 -13.55 -14.62 -6.58
N LEU A 19 -14.19 -14.37 -5.46
CA LEU A 19 -14.73 -15.38 -4.59
C LEU A 19 -16.22 -15.53 -4.85
N THR A 20 -16.71 -16.75 -5.06
CA THR A 20 -18.14 -17.04 -5.20
C THR A 20 -18.55 -18.08 -4.18
N THR A 21 -19.66 -17.84 -3.47
CA THR A 21 -20.22 -18.77 -2.48
C THR A 21 -21.17 -19.76 -3.11
N ASP A 22 -21.57 -20.78 -2.37
CA ASP A 22 -22.61 -21.76 -2.74
C ASP A 22 -24.00 -21.12 -2.92
N THR A 23 -24.23 -19.93 -2.34
CA THR A 23 -25.45 -19.13 -2.51
C THR A 23 -25.38 -18.17 -3.70
N GLY A 24 -24.21 -18.05 -4.36
CA GLY A 24 -23.98 -17.19 -5.51
C GLY A 24 -23.51 -15.78 -5.16
N ASP A 25 -23.27 -15.48 -3.89
CA ASP A 25 -22.75 -14.20 -3.47
C ASP A 25 -21.27 -14.05 -3.88
N ILE A 26 -20.87 -12.82 -4.26
CA ILE A 26 -19.57 -12.55 -4.86
C ILE A 26 -18.80 -11.49 -4.07
N GLY A 27 -17.54 -11.80 -3.74
CA GLY A 27 -16.56 -10.85 -3.24
C GLY A 27 -15.38 -10.69 -4.21
N TRP A 28 -14.87 -9.47 -4.33
CA TRP A 28 -13.70 -9.14 -5.12
C TRP A 28 -12.53 -8.68 -4.26
N GLY A 29 -11.35 -9.24 -4.52
CA GLY A 29 -10.11 -8.85 -3.88
C GLY A 29 -8.99 -8.67 -4.89
N GLN A 30 -7.81 -8.29 -4.40
CA GLN A 30 -6.63 -8.09 -5.23
C GLN A 30 -5.41 -8.67 -4.51
N MET A 31 -4.55 -9.33 -5.25
CA MET A 31 -3.18 -9.65 -4.84
C MET A 31 -2.25 -8.46 -5.10
N SER A 32 -1.02 -8.51 -4.60
CA SER A 32 -0.09 -7.40 -4.83
C SER A 32 0.23 -7.20 -6.32
N THR A 33 0.60 -5.98 -6.66
CA THR A 33 1.10 -5.63 -7.98
C THR A 33 2.49 -6.24 -8.26
N TYR A 34 2.86 -6.31 -9.53
CA TYR A 34 4.09 -6.90 -10.09
C TYR A 34 4.25 -8.41 -9.82
N HIS A 35 4.63 -9.14 -10.83
CA HIS A 35 4.66 -10.60 -10.81
C HIS A 35 3.32 -11.21 -10.36
N ALA A 36 2.24 -10.53 -10.69
CA ALA A 36 0.91 -10.90 -10.22
C ALA A 36 0.41 -12.21 -10.87
N ASP A 37 0.88 -12.54 -12.06
CA ASP A 37 0.74 -13.84 -12.72
C ASP A 37 1.37 -15.00 -11.92
N ILE A 38 2.56 -14.78 -11.35
CA ILE A 38 3.23 -15.74 -10.45
C ILE A 38 2.42 -15.85 -9.16
N THR A 39 1.99 -14.74 -8.58
CA THR A 39 1.20 -14.72 -7.34
C THR A 39 -0.15 -15.42 -7.54
N ALA A 40 -0.79 -15.29 -8.71
CA ALA A 40 -2.01 -16.03 -9.07
C ALA A 40 -1.78 -17.56 -9.08
N THR A 41 -0.64 -18.00 -9.61
CA THR A 41 -0.27 -19.42 -9.56
C THR A 41 -0.10 -19.91 -8.11
N ILE A 42 0.54 -19.12 -7.26
CA ILE A 42 0.69 -19.42 -5.83
C ILE A 42 -0.67 -19.46 -5.14
N PHE A 43 -1.56 -18.54 -5.46
CA PHE A 43 -2.92 -18.51 -4.93
C PHE A 43 -3.65 -19.84 -5.18
N HIS A 44 -3.66 -20.33 -6.43
CA HIS A 44 -4.32 -21.58 -6.79
C HIS A 44 -3.63 -22.84 -6.26
N ARG A 45 -2.34 -22.76 -5.91
CA ARG A 45 -1.57 -23.90 -5.37
C ARG A 45 -1.51 -23.94 -3.85
N GLN A 46 -1.49 -22.78 -3.17
CA GLN A 46 -1.21 -22.70 -1.74
C GLN A 46 -2.31 -22.01 -0.92
N VAL A 47 -3.26 -21.31 -1.52
CA VAL A 47 -4.35 -20.61 -0.80
C VAL A 47 -5.71 -21.23 -1.10
N ALA A 48 -6.08 -21.31 -2.37
CA ALA A 48 -7.38 -21.77 -2.79
C ALA A 48 -7.71 -23.22 -2.32
N PRO A 49 -6.78 -24.22 -2.33
CA PRO A 49 -7.08 -25.58 -1.89
C PRO A 49 -7.49 -25.69 -0.43
N TYR A 50 -7.03 -24.78 0.44
CA TYR A 50 -7.42 -24.73 1.84
C TYR A 50 -8.73 -23.98 2.07
N SER A 51 -9.13 -23.15 1.10
CA SER A 51 -10.23 -22.19 1.26
C SER A 51 -11.54 -22.63 0.59
N ILE A 52 -11.47 -23.50 -0.43
CA ILE A 52 -12.67 -24.12 -1.02
C ILE A 52 -13.39 -24.97 0.02
N GLY A 53 -14.71 -24.79 0.16
CA GLY A 53 -15.54 -25.44 1.18
C GLY A 53 -15.44 -24.79 2.56
N LEU A 54 -14.71 -23.69 2.73
CA LEU A 54 -14.69 -22.94 3.97
C LEU A 54 -16.09 -22.41 4.28
N LYS A 55 -16.63 -22.79 5.43
CA LYS A 55 -17.90 -22.27 5.94
C LYS A 55 -17.70 -20.88 6.51
N LEU A 56 -18.46 -19.94 6.00
CA LEU A 56 -18.43 -18.54 6.40
C LEU A 56 -19.49 -18.29 7.49
N GLU A 57 -19.07 -17.65 8.58
CA GLU A 57 -19.94 -17.24 9.66
C GLU A 57 -20.75 -15.98 9.29
N GLU A 58 -21.74 -15.62 10.08
CA GLU A 58 -22.53 -14.39 9.88
C GLU A 58 -21.69 -13.13 10.01
N LYS A 59 -20.68 -13.16 10.89
CA LYS A 59 -19.73 -12.05 11.09
C LYS A 59 -18.38 -12.38 10.48
N PRO A 60 -17.61 -11.40 10.04
CA PRO A 60 -16.23 -11.61 9.59
C PRO A 60 -15.40 -12.29 10.70
N ASN A 61 -15.07 -13.56 10.49
CA ASN A 61 -14.25 -14.36 11.40
C ASN A 61 -13.40 -15.34 10.60
N PHE A 62 -12.46 -14.82 9.83
CA PHE A 62 -11.60 -15.63 8.95
C PHE A 62 -10.10 -15.48 9.22
N ALA A 63 -9.73 -14.75 10.26
CA ALA A 63 -8.33 -14.53 10.64
C ALA A 63 -7.59 -15.86 10.93
N ASP A 64 -8.21 -16.75 11.70
CA ASP A 64 -7.64 -18.06 12.03
C ASP A 64 -7.47 -18.91 10.79
N HIS A 65 -8.37 -18.80 9.81
CA HIS A 65 -8.24 -19.49 8.54
C HIS A 65 -7.04 -18.99 7.73
N LEU A 66 -6.85 -17.67 7.62
CA LEU A 66 -5.68 -17.11 6.95
C LEU A 66 -4.37 -17.50 7.64
N GLN A 67 -4.37 -17.52 8.97
CA GLN A 67 -3.23 -17.99 9.75
C GLN A 67 -2.97 -19.49 9.53
N LEU A 68 -4.01 -20.31 9.45
CA LEU A 68 -3.88 -21.75 9.14
C LEU A 68 -3.19 -21.99 7.79
N ILE A 69 -3.49 -21.18 6.76
CA ILE A 69 -2.82 -21.30 5.45
C ILE A 69 -1.32 -21.06 5.61
N ILE A 70 -0.92 -20.03 6.34
CA ILE A 70 0.49 -19.70 6.60
C ILE A 70 1.19 -20.88 7.30
N GLU A 71 0.54 -21.48 8.29
CA GLU A 71 1.07 -22.62 9.06
C GLU A 71 1.18 -23.90 8.22
N LYS A 72 0.21 -24.15 7.35
CA LYS A 72 0.25 -25.32 6.44
C LYS A 72 1.36 -25.18 5.40
N GLU A 73 1.60 -23.97 4.93
CA GLU A 73 2.62 -23.66 3.93
C GLU A 73 3.98 -23.27 4.54
N HIS A 74 4.25 -23.63 5.79
CA HIS A 74 5.46 -23.25 6.54
C HIS A 74 6.79 -23.64 5.88
N LYS A 75 6.80 -24.56 4.91
CA LYS A 75 8.00 -24.94 4.13
C LYS A 75 8.30 -23.97 2.98
N PHE A 76 7.31 -23.15 2.58
CA PHE A 76 7.42 -22.17 1.53
C PHE A 76 6.92 -20.80 2.01
N PRO A 77 7.47 -20.30 3.15
CA PRO A 77 7.05 -19.04 3.71
C PRO A 77 7.55 -17.88 2.82
N GLY A 78 7.01 -16.71 3.04
CA GLY A 78 7.55 -15.48 2.50
C GLY A 78 6.51 -14.61 1.81
N SER A 79 7.01 -13.55 1.17
CA SER A 79 6.17 -12.47 0.66
C SER A 79 5.17 -12.92 -0.41
N TYR A 80 5.52 -13.85 -1.29
CA TYR A 80 4.61 -14.32 -2.34
C TYR A 80 3.37 -15.02 -1.79
N LEU A 81 3.52 -15.87 -0.76
CA LEU A 81 2.37 -16.49 -0.10
C LEU A 81 1.45 -15.45 0.53
N LEU A 82 2.03 -14.47 1.23
CA LEU A 82 1.24 -13.41 1.87
C LEU A 82 0.55 -12.52 0.83
N ARG A 83 1.22 -12.17 -0.26
CA ARG A 83 0.62 -11.45 -1.38
C ARG A 83 -0.56 -12.20 -2.01
N ALA A 84 -0.48 -13.54 -2.08
CA ALA A 84 -1.60 -14.37 -2.53
C ALA A 84 -2.75 -14.40 -1.49
N ILE A 85 -2.43 -14.52 -0.19
CA ILE A 85 -3.42 -14.47 0.90
C ILE A 85 -4.18 -13.13 0.91
N ALA A 86 -3.52 -12.01 0.58
CA ALA A 86 -4.17 -10.71 0.47
C ALA A 86 -5.35 -10.71 -0.51
N GLY A 87 -5.24 -11.47 -1.60
CA GLY A 87 -6.35 -11.64 -2.54
C GLY A 87 -7.59 -12.28 -1.93
N LEU A 88 -7.41 -13.30 -1.09
CA LEU A 88 -8.50 -13.94 -0.35
C LEU A 88 -9.06 -13.03 0.73
N ASP A 89 -8.19 -12.43 1.56
CA ASP A 89 -8.58 -11.52 2.64
C ASP A 89 -9.44 -10.38 2.11
N THR A 90 -8.95 -9.68 1.10
CA THR A 90 -9.67 -8.52 0.53
C THR A 90 -10.96 -8.92 -0.19
N ALA A 91 -11.03 -10.12 -0.79
CA ALA A 91 -12.27 -10.64 -1.37
C ALA A 91 -13.30 -10.99 -0.29
N LEU A 92 -12.87 -11.54 0.84
CA LEU A 92 -13.74 -11.82 1.99
C LEU A 92 -14.31 -10.52 2.58
N TRP A 93 -13.50 -9.49 2.76
CA TRP A 93 -13.98 -8.20 3.25
C TRP A 93 -15.01 -7.57 2.32
N ASP A 94 -14.80 -7.63 1.01
CA ASP A 94 -15.78 -7.17 0.01
C ASP A 94 -17.10 -7.94 0.10
N LEU A 95 -17.01 -9.28 0.17
CA LEU A 95 -18.17 -10.14 0.32
C LEU A 95 -18.99 -9.76 1.57
N TYR A 96 -18.33 -9.68 2.73
CA TYR A 96 -19.02 -9.31 3.97
C TYR A 96 -19.61 -7.90 3.92
N GLY A 97 -18.92 -6.96 3.29
CA GLY A 97 -19.45 -5.63 3.05
C GLY A 97 -20.75 -5.65 2.26
N LYS A 98 -20.80 -6.43 1.19
CA LYS A 98 -22.00 -6.60 0.36
C LYS A 98 -23.13 -7.32 1.10
N LEU A 99 -22.84 -8.41 1.81
CA LEU A 99 -23.82 -9.17 2.59
C LEU A 99 -24.46 -8.33 3.71
N HIS A 100 -23.71 -7.42 4.31
CA HIS A 100 -24.21 -6.53 5.37
C HIS A 100 -24.69 -5.16 4.86
N GLU A 101 -24.66 -4.94 3.56
CA GLU A 101 -25.00 -3.64 2.93
C GLU A 101 -24.20 -2.47 3.55
N LYS A 102 -22.90 -2.68 3.80
CA LYS A 102 -22.00 -1.71 4.43
C LYS A 102 -20.67 -1.60 3.69
N PRO A 103 -20.07 -0.41 3.63
CA PRO A 103 -18.69 -0.28 3.19
C PRO A 103 -17.74 -1.00 4.16
N VAL A 104 -16.63 -1.52 3.65
CA VAL A 104 -15.62 -2.20 4.50
C VAL A 104 -15.14 -1.30 5.64
N ALA A 105 -14.98 0.00 5.40
CA ALA A 105 -14.64 0.98 6.44
C ALA A 105 -15.52 0.82 7.69
N SER A 106 -16.83 0.67 7.51
CA SER A 106 -17.78 0.52 8.63
C SER A 106 -17.68 -0.85 9.31
N LEU A 107 -17.33 -1.91 8.57
CA LEU A 107 -17.15 -3.25 9.15
C LEU A 107 -15.95 -3.31 10.09
N ILE A 108 -14.91 -2.54 9.80
CA ILE A 108 -13.68 -2.48 10.60
C ILE A 108 -13.69 -1.35 11.65
N GLY A 109 -14.86 -0.74 11.89
CA GLY A 109 -15.07 0.25 12.95
C GLY A 109 -14.82 1.71 12.55
N GLY A 110 -14.52 1.97 11.29
CA GLY A 110 -14.34 3.31 10.74
C GLY A 110 -15.65 3.96 10.27
N LYS A 111 -15.51 5.15 9.68
CA LYS A 111 -16.63 5.89 9.08
C LYS A 111 -16.24 6.38 7.69
N PRO A 112 -17.06 6.12 6.65
CA PRO A 112 -16.86 6.73 5.34
C PRO A 112 -16.71 8.25 5.44
N GLY A 113 -15.92 8.82 4.55
CA GLY A 113 -15.67 10.26 4.54
C GLY A 113 -14.47 10.63 3.70
N LYS A 114 -14.00 11.86 3.84
CA LYS A 114 -12.86 12.38 3.09
C LYS A 114 -11.54 12.01 3.77
N VAL A 115 -10.59 11.51 2.99
CA VAL A 115 -9.23 11.22 3.41
C VAL A 115 -8.29 12.16 2.66
N LYS A 116 -7.43 12.87 3.39
CA LYS A 116 -6.45 13.77 2.81
C LYS A 116 -5.31 12.98 2.19
N ILE A 117 -4.83 13.41 1.02
CA ILE A 117 -3.75 12.70 0.33
C ILE A 117 -2.42 13.46 0.39
N TYR A 118 -1.31 12.73 0.26
CA TYR A 118 -0.10 13.28 -0.32
C TYR A 118 0.12 12.70 -1.71
N GLY A 119 0.55 13.55 -2.65
CA GLY A 119 0.91 13.10 -4.00
C GLY A 119 2.24 12.37 -3.97
N SER A 120 2.25 11.07 -4.28
CA SER A 120 3.45 10.23 -4.32
C SER A 120 3.99 10.15 -5.74
N SER A 121 5.16 10.78 -5.97
CA SER A 121 5.89 10.67 -7.23
C SER A 121 6.83 9.46 -7.24
N MET A 122 6.85 8.75 -8.35
CA MET A 122 7.77 7.64 -8.62
C MET A 122 8.96 8.06 -9.50
N ARG A 123 8.93 9.29 -10.05
CA ARG A 123 9.85 9.73 -11.10
C ARG A 123 11.26 9.98 -10.58
N ARG A 124 12.23 9.39 -11.30
CA ARG A 124 13.67 9.66 -11.18
C ARG A 124 14.28 10.06 -12.51
N ASP A 125 13.61 9.73 -13.58
CA ASP A 125 14.00 9.85 -14.99
C ASP A 125 13.83 11.25 -15.58
N ILE A 126 13.19 12.17 -14.85
CA ILE A 126 13.02 13.58 -15.24
C ILE A 126 13.89 14.49 -14.37
N SER A 127 14.20 15.67 -14.90
CA SER A 127 14.97 16.66 -14.16
C SER A 127 14.21 17.22 -12.94
N PRO A 128 14.91 17.70 -11.90
CA PRO A 128 14.28 18.35 -10.75
C PRO A 128 13.36 19.53 -11.13
N ASN A 129 13.68 20.28 -12.19
CA ASN A 129 12.84 21.39 -12.66
C ASN A 129 11.55 20.87 -13.33
N GLU A 130 11.62 19.82 -14.14
CA GLU A 130 10.42 19.19 -14.73
C GLU A 130 9.52 18.63 -13.64
N GLU A 131 10.09 17.97 -12.61
CA GLU A 131 9.33 17.48 -11.47
C GLU A 131 8.69 18.63 -10.70
N SER A 132 9.40 19.72 -10.47
CA SER A 132 8.86 20.93 -9.83
C SER A 132 7.64 21.48 -10.56
N LEU A 133 7.74 21.64 -11.88
CA LEU A 133 6.62 22.12 -12.70
C LEU A 133 5.40 21.20 -12.59
N ARG A 134 5.62 19.88 -12.61
CA ARG A 134 4.57 18.87 -12.48
C ARG A 134 3.88 18.95 -11.12
N LEU A 135 4.64 18.99 -10.04
CA LEU A 135 4.09 19.02 -8.68
C LEU A 135 3.40 20.37 -8.37
N CYS A 136 3.96 21.49 -8.83
CA CYS A 136 3.31 22.80 -8.72
C CYS A 136 1.97 22.83 -9.44
N LYS A 137 1.89 22.27 -10.65
CA LYS A 137 0.63 22.13 -11.39
C LYS A 137 -0.41 21.32 -10.61
N LEU A 138 -0.04 20.14 -10.09
CA LEU A 138 -0.94 19.28 -9.31
C LEU A 138 -1.38 19.96 -8.01
N ARG A 139 -0.47 20.69 -7.34
CA ARG A 139 -0.82 21.52 -6.17
C ARG A 139 -1.94 22.50 -6.51
N ASP A 140 -1.78 23.25 -7.60
CA ASP A 140 -2.67 24.36 -7.97
C ASP A 140 -4.01 23.83 -8.54
N GLU A 141 -4.00 22.73 -9.28
CA GLU A 141 -5.21 22.16 -9.89
C GLU A 141 -6.02 21.28 -8.92
N LEU A 142 -5.36 20.48 -8.06
CA LEU A 142 -6.00 19.48 -7.20
C LEU A 142 -6.02 19.85 -5.71
N GLY A 143 -5.40 20.96 -5.30
CA GLY A 143 -5.35 21.39 -3.91
C GLY A 143 -4.50 20.48 -3.01
N ILE A 144 -3.57 19.71 -3.59
CA ILE A 144 -2.70 18.79 -2.83
C ILE A 144 -1.73 19.61 -1.97
N SER A 145 -1.68 19.33 -0.68
CA SER A 145 -0.87 20.08 0.29
C SER A 145 0.35 19.31 0.83
N ALA A 146 0.65 18.16 0.26
CA ALA A 146 1.84 17.37 0.58
C ALA A 146 2.28 16.56 -0.63
N PHE A 147 3.60 16.46 -0.83
CA PHE A 147 4.16 15.63 -1.91
C PHE A 147 5.33 14.81 -1.39
N LYS A 148 5.43 13.56 -1.86
CA LYS A 148 6.57 12.66 -1.69
C LYS A 148 7.31 12.54 -3.02
N PHE A 149 8.62 12.72 -3.02
CA PHE A 149 9.47 12.59 -4.19
C PHE A 149 10.70 11.74 -3.89
N ARG A 150 11.37 11.28 -4.93
CA ARG A 150 12.40 10.24 -4.84
C ARG A 150 13.80 10.83 -4.84
N VAL A 151 14.67 10.24 -3.98
CA VAL A 151 16.13 10.43 -3.97
C VAL A 151 16.82 9.07 -4.07
N GLY A 152 18.09 9.08 -4.51
CA GLY A 152 18.80 7.84 -4.80
C GLY A 152 18.21 7.05 -5.97
N ALA A 153 18.82 5.94 -6.34
CA ALA A 153 18.41 5.14 -7.49
C ALA A 153 18.39 3.64 -7.21
N GLU A 154 19.45 3.09 -6.61
CA GLU A 154 19.62 1.65 -6.43
C GLU A 154 19.69 1.27 -4.95
N CYS A 155 18.88 0.28 -4.55
CA CYS A 155 18.82 -0.24 -3.19
C CYS A 155 20.23 -0.68 -2.69
N GLY A 156 20.66 -0.14 -1.55
CA GLY A 156 21.91 -0.47 -0.88
C GLY A 156 23.22 -0.05 -1.60
N ARG A 157 23.13 0.77 -2.65
CA ARG A 157 24.29 1.10 -3.49
C ARG A 157 24.84 2.51 -3.30
N ASN A 158 24.17 3.39 -2.52
CA ASN A 158 24.52 4.81 -2.38
C ASN A 158 24.55 5.57 -3.72
N LYS A 159 23.85 5.07 -4.73
CA LYS A 159 23.90 5.56 -6.10
C LYS A 159 22.73 6.48 -6.35
N ASP A 160 23.01 7.61 -6.97
CA ASP A 160 21.99 8.52 -7.45
C ASP A 160 21.65 8.19 -8.92
N GLU A 161 20.51 8.69 -9.44
CA GLU A 161 20.15 8.53 -10.85
C GLU A 161 21.19 9.17 -11.77
N TRP A 162 21.64 10.37 -11.40
CA TRP A 162 22.88 11.01 -11.87
C TRP A 162 23.49 11.80 -10.72
N GLU A 163 24.75 12.14 -10.85
CA GLU A 163 25.52 12.80 -9.78
C GLU A 163 24.86 14.12 -9.34
N GLY A 164 24.54 14.22 -8.06
CA GLY A 164 23.98 15.42 -7.42
C GLY A 164 22.48 15.61 -7.58
N ARG A 165 21.77 14.69 -8.25
CA ARG A 165 20.30 14.80 -8.42
C ARG A 165 19.56 14.87 -7.10
N SER A 166 19.94 14.07 -6.12
CA SER A 166 19.25 14.01 -4.82
C SER A 166 19.30 15.34 -4.08
N GLU A 167 20.44 16.01 -4.06
CA GLU A 167 20.59 17.32 -3.45
C GLU A 167 19.86 18.41 -4.28
N GLU A 168 19.94 18.30 -5.60
CA GLU A 168 19.28 19.27 -6.50
C GLU A 168 17.75 19.23 -6.38
N ILE A 169 17.13 18.03 -6.40
CA ILE A 169 15.66 17.91 -6.30
C ILE A 169 15.14 18.41 -4.95
N VAL A 170 15.84 18.13 -3.85
CA VAL A 170 15.52 18.65 -2.52
C VAL A 170 15.52 20.18 -2.56
N LYS A 171 16.56 20.80 -3.11
CA LYS A 171 16.69 22.27 -3.21
C LYS A 171 15.59 22.88 -4.07
N VAL A 172 15.37 22.35 -5.28
CA VAL A 172 14.40 22.88 -6.23
C VAL A 172 12.99 22.80 -5.66
N LEU A 173 12.57 21.61 -5.20
CA LEU A 173 11.21 21.43 -4.69
C LEU A 173 10.96 22.18 -3.36
N SER A 174 12.00 22.35 -2.54
CA SER A 174 11.86 23.16 -1.32
C SER A 174 11.58 24.63 -1.62
N ASN A 175 12.17 25.16 -2.67
CA ASN A 175 11.94 26.54 -3.09
C ASN A 175 10.58 26.72 -3.78
N ASP A 176 10.26 25.84 -4.73
CA ASP A 176 9.16 26.06 -5.67
C ASP A 176 7.78 25.66 -5.10
N LEU A 177 7.70 24.62 -4.27
CA LEU A 177 6.44 24.20 -3.66
C LEU A 177 5.95 25.16 -2.58
N GLY A 178 6.86 25.92 -1.96
CA GLY A 178 6.54 26.87 -0.89
C GLY A 178 6.43 26.22 0.50
N ASP A 179 6.35 27.07 1.54
CA ASP A 179 6.41 26.63 2.95
C ASP A 179 5.12 25.95 3.43
N ASN A 180 3.99 26.22 2.79
CA ASN A 180 2.68 25.62 3.16
C ASN A 180 2.50 24.19 2.67
N ILE A 181 3.41 23.70 1.81
CA ILE A 181 3.36 22.34 1.28
C ILE A 181 4.30 21.45 2.08
N GLN A 182 3.77 20.37 2.64
CA GLN A 182 4.58 19.38 3.31
C GLN A 182 5.36 18.56 2.28
N LYS A 183 6.65 18.41 2.53
CA LYS A 183 7.60 17.75 1.62
C LYS A 183 8.13 16.48 2.28
N LEU A 184 7.87 15.35 1.64
CA LEU A 184 8.29 14.01 2.04
C LEU A 184 9.30 13.51 1.01
N VAL A 185 10.28 12.75 1.46
CA VAL A 185 11.32 12.17 0.61
C VAL A 185 11.38 10.67 0.82
N ASP A 186 11.55 9.94 -0.28
CA ASP A 186 11.72 8.49 -0.24
C ASP A 186 13.06 8.11 -0.87
N GLY A 187 13.87 7.38 -0.10
CA GLY A 187 15.17 6.83 -0.50
C GLY A 187 15.10 5.44 -1.10
N ASN A 188 13.96 4.75 -1.00
CA ASN A 188 13.77 3.36 -1.43
C ASN A 188 14.97 2.47 -1.09
N SER A 189 15.34 2.45 0.19
CA SER A 189 16.40 1.57 0.69
C SER A 189 17.80 1.83 0.09
N CYS A 190 18.08 3.03 -0.43
CA CYS A 190 19.26 3.27 -1.25
C CYS A 190 20.56 3.38 -0.45
N PHE A 191 20.55 4.03 0.72
CA PHE A 191 21.74 4.61 1.30
C PHE A 191 22.36 3.78 2.44
N SER A 192 23.68 3.91 2.61
CA SER A 192 24.33 3.59 3.88
C SER A 192 23.95 4.61 4.95
N PRO A 193 24.03 4.29 6.26
CA PRO A 193 23.68 5.20 7.33
C PRO A 193 24.39 6.56 7.23
N GLN A 194 25.67 6.59 6.90
CA GLN A 194 26.45 7.81 6.80
C GLN A 194 25.95 8.73 5.67
N LYS A 195 25.66 8.16 4.50
CA LYS A 195 25.12 8.92 3.36
C LYS A 195 23.70 9.40 3.70
N ALA A 196 22.85 8.55 4.27
CA ALA A 196 21.49 8.89 4.69
C ALA A 196 21.47 10.02 5.73
N ILE A 197 22.34 9.98 6.75
CA ILE A 197 22.45 11.04 7.76
C ILE A 197 22.91 12.35 7.12
N THR A 198 23.90 12.32 6.22
CA THR A 198 24.38 13.51 5.54
C THR A 198 23.30 14.16 4.70
N LEU A 199 22.60 13.36 3.87
CA LEU A 199 21.50 13.81 3.03
C LEU A 199 20.31 14.27 3.90
N GLY A 200 19.97 13.52 4.96
CA GLY A 200 18.86 13.87 5.88
C GLY A 200 19.08 15.23 6.57
N LYS A 201 20.31 15.53 6.99
CA LYS A 201 20.65 16.86 7.55
C LYS A 201 20.53 17.97 6.51
N TYR A 202 20.88 17.70 5.27
CA TYR A 202 20.67 18.63 4.17
C TYR A 202 19.17 18.87 3.94
N MET A 203 18.36 17.79 3.95
CA MET A 203 16.91 17.86 3.85
C MET A 203 16.27 18.68 4.99
N GLN A 204 16.71 18.52 6.24
CA GLN A 204 16.25 19.32 7.39
C GLN A 204 16.43 20.81 7.13
N GLY A 205 17.60 21.20 6.59
CA GLY A 205 17.90 22.60 6.22
C GLY A 205 17.02 23.17 5.08
N HIS A 206 16.29 22.31 4.38
CA HIS A 206 15.39 22.64 3.28
C HIS A 206 13.90 22.43 3.61
N GLY A 207 13.55 22.24 4.88
CA GLY A 207 12.16 22.10 5.31
C GLY A 207 11.49 20.77 4.93
N ILE A 208 12.26 19.71 4.64
CA ILE A 208 11.76 18.36 4.52
C ILE A 208 11.40 17.85 5.92
N THR A 209 10.28 17.15 6.06
CA THR A 209 9.77 16.68 7.35
C THR A 209 9.75 15.17 7.50
N HIS A 210 10.06 14.42 6.42
CA HIS A 210 9.88 12.98 6.37
C HIS A 210 10.91 12.34 5.43
N PHE A 211 11.56 11.28 5.90
CA PHE A 211 12.50 10.49 5.13
C PHE A 211 12.13 9.01 5.20
N GLU A 212 11.57 8.49 4.12
CA GLU A 212 11.15 7.12 3.96
C GLU A 212 12.28 6.24 3.49
N GLU A 213 12.41 5.03 4.03
CA GLU A 213 13.37 4.00 3.66
C GLU A 213 14.81 4.51 3.38
N PRO A 214 15.46 5.20 4.34
CA PRO A 214 16.79 5.74 4.09
C PRO A 214 17.85 4.68 3.82
N CYS A 215 17.74 3.51 4.47
CA CYS A 215 18.67 2.36 4.36
C CYS A 215 17.94 1.13 3.85
N PRO A 216 18.68 0.08 3.38
CA PRO A 216 18.06 -1.18 2.97
C PRO A 216 17.05 -1.68 4.01
N TYR A 217 15.83 -1.98 3.57
CA TYR A 217 14.70 -2.24 4.47
C TYR A 217 14.96 -3.36 5.49
N TRP A 218 15.79 -4.35 5.13
CA TRP A 218 16.20 -5.44 6.03
C TRP A 218 17.25 -5.02 7.07
N GLU A 219 17.87 -3.84 6.95
CA GLU A 219 18.91 -3.31 7.82
C GLU A 219 18.34 -2.41 8.92
N HIS A 220 17.45 -2.96 9.75
CA HIS A 220 16.70 -2.20 10.77
C HIS A 220 17.61 -1.39 11.71
N ASN A 221 18.78 -1.93 12.08
CA ASN A 221 19.73 -1.20 12.93
C ASN A 221 20.32 0.03 12.24
N GLN A 222 20.48 -0.02 10.92
CA GLN A 222 20.97 1.10 10.13
C GLN A 222 19.89 2.19 10.03
N THR A 223 18.65 1.82 9.74
CA THR A 223 17.50 2.75 9.72
C THR A 223 17.32 3.42 11.08
N LYS A 224 17.40 2.64 12.16
CA LYS A 224 17.34 3.18 13.53
C LYS A 224 18.46 4.19 13.81
N LEU A 225 19.69 3.90 13.38
CA LEU A 225 20.81 4.82 13.53
C LEU A 225 20.57 6.14 12.80
N VAL A 226 19.98 6.10 11.59
CA VAL A 226 19.62 7.31 10.83
C VAL A 226 18.58 8.12 11.60
N LYS A 227 17.51 7.46 12.05
CA LYS A 227 16.45 8.06 12.85
C LYS A 227 17.01 8.79 14.10
N GLU A 228 17.91 8.16 14.84
CA GLU A 228 18.51 8.73 16.05
C GLU A 228 19.40 9.96 15.80
N LYS A 229 19.73 10.26 14.52
CA LYS A 229 20.63 11.35 14.11
C LYS A 229 19.94 12.47 13.36
N LEU A 230 18.66 12.32 13.09
CA LEU A 230 17.85 13.31 12.36
C LEU A 230 16.71 13.82 13.25
N ASP A 231 16.30 15.06 12.99
CA ASP A 231 15.15 15.71 13.64
C ASP A 231 13.88 15.66 12.75
N ILE A 232 13.93 14.91 11.65
CA ILE A 232 12.78 14.65 10.77
C ILE A 232 12.30 13.22 10.98
N ASP A 233 11.02 12.96 10.72
CA ASP A 233 10.45 11.63 10.89
C ASP A 233 11.08 10.64 9.88
N VAL A 234 11.53 9.50 10.37
CA VAL A 234 11.95 8.38 9.54
C VAL A 234 10.81 7.39 9.44
N ALA A 235 10.42 7.03 8.21
CA ALA A 235 9.33 6.11 7.94
C ALA A 235 9.82 4.86 7.21
N GLY A 236 9.02 3.79 7.24
CA GLY A 236 9.32 2.58 6.51
C GLY A 236 8.51 1.37 6.96
N GLY A 237 8.83 0.23 6.33
CA GLY A 237 8.20 -1.06 6.60
C GLY A 237 7.27 -1.56 5.48
N GLU A 238 7.22 -0.90 4.33
CA GLU A 238 6.37 -1.33 3.21
C GLU A 238 6.72 -2.76 2.75
N GLN A 239 7.99 -3.15 2.82
CA GLN A 239 8.46 -4.47 2.43
C GLN A 239 8.32 -5.53 3.54
N ASP A 240 8.13 -5.12 4.79
CA ASP A 240 8.01 -6.01 5.93
C ASP A 240 6.63 -6.66 5.96
N CYS A 241 6.60 -7.98 5.81
CA CYS A 241 5.36 -8.74 5.75
C CYS A 241 5.22 -9.78 6.89
N ASP A 242 6.26 -9.97 7.69
CA ASP A 242 6.26 -10.91 8.81
C ASP A 242 5.92 -10.23 10.13
N MET A 243 4.99 -10.82 10.90
CA MET A 243 4.51 -10.26 12.16
C MET A 243 5.58 -10.23 13.25
N SER A 244 6.56 -11.15 13.23
CA SER A 244 7.67 -11.14 14.19
C SER A 244 8.66 -10.01 13.89
N THR A 245 8.86 -9.72 12.61
CA THR A 245 9.63 -8.55 12.15
C THR A 245 8.97 -7.27 12.61
N TRP A 246 7.66 -7.12 12.42
CA TRP A 246 6.91 -5.96 12.89
C TRP A 246 6.99 -5.76 14.42
N LYS A 247 6.82 -6.83 15.19
CA LYS A 247 7.00 -6.78 16.66
C LYS A 247 8.38 -6.25 17.03
N SER A 248 9.43 -6.79 16.40
CA SER A 248 10.81 -6.35 16.64
C SER A 248 11.04 -4.88 16.23
N THR A 249 10.52 -4.46 15.08
CA THR A 249 10.62 -3.09 14.58
C THR A 249 9.98 -2.08 15.55
N LEU A 250 8.79 -2.40 16.04
CA LEU A 250 8.06 -1.56 16.99
C LEU A 250 8.73 -1.54 18.39
N GLU A 251 9.17 -2.69 18.90
CA GLU A 251 9.89 -2.76 20.18
C GLU A 251 11.19 -1.98 20.17
N LYS A 252 11.93 -2.05 19.08
CA LYS A 252 13.20 -1.33 18.89
C LYS A 252 13.03 0.13 18.49
N LYS A 253 11.80 0.55 18.15
CA LYS A 253 11.49 1.88 17.63
C LYS A 253 12.37 2.23 16.43
N VAL A 254 12.38 1.36 15.43
CA VAL A 254 13.23 1.49 14.24
C VAL A 254 12.85 2.72 13.41
N VAL A 255 11.56 3.02 13.33
CA VAL A 255 10.97 4.14 12.58
C VAL A 255 10.10 5.02 13.47
N ASP A 256 9.74 6.22 13.01
CA ASP A 256 8.78 7.12 13.63
C ASP A 256 7.37 6.92 13.07
N ILE A 257 7.27 6.52 11.80
CA ILE A 257 6.01 6.28 11.09
C ILE A 257 6.06 4.88 10.48
N VAL A 258 5.05 4.04 10.76
CA VAL A 258 4.97 2.70 10.19
C VAL A 258 4.15 2.71 8.90
N GLN A 259 4.62 1.97 7.88
CA GLN A 259 4.04 1.98 6.54
C GLN A 259 3.75 0.56 6.00
N PRO A 260 2.95 -0.27 6.71
CA PRO A 260 2.60 -1.59 6.18
C PRO A 260 1.79 -1.45 4.87
N ASP A 261 2.02 -2.33 3.90
CA ASP A 261 1.20 -2.42 2.69
C ASP A 261 0.15 -3.52 2.84
N VAL A 262 -1.13 -3.20 2.58
CA VAL A 262 -2.25 -4.15 2.72
C VAL A 262 -2.03 -5.42 1.89
N MET A 263 -1.52 -5.27 0.66
CA MET A 263 -1.32 -6.41 -0.24
C MET A 263 -0.07 -7.22 0.10
N TYR A 264 0.97 -6.58 0.69
CA TYR A 264 2.20 -7.28 1.06
C TYR A 264 2.07 -7.99 2.41
N MET A 265 1.26 -7.43 3.31
CA MET A 265 1.00 -7.99 4.64
C MET A 265 0.17 -9.28 4.64
N GLY A 266 -0.50 -9.61 3.54
CA GLY A 266 -1.46 -10.70 3.50
C GLY A 266 -2.89 -10.26 3.79
N GLY A 267 -3.21 -8.99 3.53
CA GLY A 267 -4.54 -8.43 3.58
C GLY A 267 -4.77 -7.42 4.70
N LEU A 268 -6.00 -6.95 4.74
CA LEU A 268 -6.45 -5.90 5.67
C LEU A 268 -6.35 -6.35 7.14
N TYR A 269 -6.69 -7.60 7.43
CA TYR A 269 -6.67 -8.10 8.81
C TYR A 269 -5.30 -7.97 9.46
N ARG A 270 -4.24 -8.42 8.79
CA ARG A 270 -2.86 -8.35 9.30
C ARG A 270 -2.34 -6.91 9.36
N THR A 271 -2.77 -6.07 8.43
CA THR A 271 -2.42 -4.64 8.43
C THR A 271 -3.07 -3.90 9.60
N LEU A 272 -4.33 -4.21 9.93
CA LEU A 272 -5.01 -3.72 11.14
C LEU A 272 -4.25 -4.11 12.42
N GLU A 273 -3.74 -5.33 12.48
CA GLU A 273 -2.97 -5.81 13.65
C GLU A 273 -1.63 -5.03 13.79
N VAL A 274 -0.94 -4.75 12.67
CA VAL A 274 0.25 -3.88 12.70
C VAL A 274 -0.10 -2.47 13.16
N ALA A 275 -1.18 -1.88 12.64
CA ALA A 275 -1.64 -0.57 13.06
C ALA A 275 -1.97 -0.52 14.56
N ARG A 276 -2.66 -1.56 15.08
CA ARG A 276 -2.96 -1.69 16.52
C ARG A 276 -1.69 -1.77 17.37
N MET A 277 -0.73 -2.61 16.98
CA MET A 277 0.55 -2.72 17.70
C MET A 277 1.34 -1.40 17.66
N ALA A 278 1.26 -0.64 16.57
CA ALA A 278 1.89 0.66 16.45
C ALA A 278 1.20 1.70 17.35
N ASP A 279 -0.14 1.70 17.43
CA ASP A 279 -0.91 2.56 18.33
C ASP A 279 -0.53 2.34 19.79
N GLU A 280 -0.36 1.11 20.24
CA GLU A 280 0.11 0.76 21.59
C GLU A 280 1.51 1.34 21.90
N LYS A 281 2.30 1.65 20.88
CA LYS A 281 3.62 2.30 21.01
C LYS A 281 3.57 3.81 20.75
N GLY A 282 2.39 4.36 20.46
CA GLY A 282 2.20 5.77 20.15
C GLY A 282 2.76 6.17 18.78
N LEU A 283 2.88 5.22 17.85
CA LEU A 283 3.42 5.47 16.51
C LEU A 283 2.28 5.63 15.49
N PRO A 284 2.32 6.67 14.63
CA PRO A 284 1.37 6.82 13.53
C PRO A 284 1.57 5.74 12.46
N CYS A 285 0.46 5.35 11.83
CA CYS A 285 0.42 4.39 10.73
C CYS A 285 -0.05 5.10 9.46
N THR A 286 0.82 5.15 8.46
CA THR A 286 0.55 5.66 7.11
C THR A 286 0.83 4.55 6.12
N PRO A 287 -0.12 3.64 5.86
CA PRO A 287 0.13 2.47 5.01
C PRO A 287 0.58 2.86 3.62
N HIS A 288 1.51 2.07 3.06
CA HIS A 288 1.98 2.21 1.69
C HIS A 288 0.87 1.91 0.68
N ALA A 289 0.74 2.72 -0.37
CA ALA A 289 -0.24 2.56 -1.45
C ALA A 289 0.21 3.29 -2.73
N ALA A 290 1.34 2.90 -3.30
CA ALA A 290 2.01 3.64 -4.37
C ALA A 290 1.41 3.46 -5.78
N ASN A 291 0.20 2.91 -5.93
CA ASN A 291 -0.45 2.73 -7.22
C ASN A 291 -1.99 2.82 -7.12
N LEU A 292 -2.64 3.27 -8.18
CA LEU A 292 -4.09 3.44 -8.25
C LEU A 292 -4.78 2.12 -8.63
N SER A 293 -4.82 1.19 -7.68
CA SER A 293 -5.55 -0.08 -7.77
C SER A 293 -6.35 -0.33 -6.50
N LEU A 294 -6.81 -1.55 -6.25
CA LEU A 294 -7.58 -1.86 -5.04
C LEU A 294 -6.77 -1.63 -3.75
N VAL A 295 -5.41 -1.62 -3.81
CA VAL A 295 -4.58 -1.29 -2.64
C VAL A 295 -4.89 0.11 -2.10
N THR A 296 -5.00 1.12 -2.97
CA THR A 296 -5.38 2.49 -2.55
C THR A 296 -6.81 2.53 -2.00
N ILE A 297 -7.73 1.77 -2.60
CA ILE A 297 -9.12 1.64 -2.08
C ILE A 297 -9.11 1.02 -0.68
N CYS A 298 -8.44 -0.13 -0.49
CA CYS A 298 -8.32 -0.77 0.82
C CYS A 298 -7.68 0.16 1.86
N THR A 299 -6.62 0.85 1.47
CA THR A 299 -5.88 1.76 2.36
C THR A 299 -6.72 2.97 2.79
N LYS A 300 -7.51 3.57 1.89
CA LYS A 300 -8.40 4.68 2.29
C LYS A 300 -9.49 4.22 3.27
N HIS A 301 -10.04 3.00 3.11
CA HIS A 301 -10.97 2.42 4.08
C HIS A 301 -10.29 2.18 5.44
N LEU A 302 -9.09 1.61 5.43
CA LEU A 302 -8.28 1.35 6.64
C LEU A 302 -8.00 2.62 7.43
N LEU A 303 -7.56 3.69 6.77
CA LEU A 303 -7.22 4.97 7.42
C LEU A 303 -8.41 5.61 8.15
N THR A 304 -9.64 5.32 7.75
CA THR A 304 -10.82 5.82 8.47
C THR A 304 -11.13 5.05 9.76
N ALA A 305 -10.49 3.92 9.98
CA ALA A 305 -10.80 2.98 11.06
C ALA A 305 -9.70 2.88 12.14
N ILE A 306 -8.46 3.16 11.82
CA ILE A 306 -7.35 3.06 12.77
C ILE A 306 -7.20 4.36 13.59
N PRO A 307 -7.03 4.28 14.92
CA PRO A 307 -6.96 5.47 15.78
C PRO A 307 -5.68 6.28 15.57
N ASN A 308 -4.60 5.61 15.16
CA ASN A 308 -3.28 6.20 14.90
C ASN A 308 -3.02 6.46 13.42
N ALA A 309 -4.08 6.68 12.63
CA ALA A 309 -3.94 7.04 11.22
C ALA A 309 -2.99 8.23 11.04
N GLY A 310 -2.05 8.09 10.12
CA GLY A 310 -1.22 9.21 9.68
C GLY A 310 -2.07 10.29 9.02
N LYS A 311 -1.46 11.45 8.83
CA LYS A 311 -2.17 12.65 8.34
C LYS A 311 -2.71 12.51 6.91
N TYR A 312 -2.11 11.63 6.11
CA TYR A 312 -2.39 11.49 4.68
C TYR A 312 -2.49 10.03 4.25
N LEU A 313 -3.24 9.80 3.20
CA LEU A 313 -3.17 8.62 2.36
C LEU A 313 -2.05 8.82 1.32
N GLU A 314 -1.20 7.82 1.11
CA GLU A 314 -0.34 7.77 -0.06
C GLU A 314 -1.17 7.66 -1.34
N PHE A 315 -0.90 8.53 -2.29
CA PHE A 315 -1.68 8.61 -3.53
C PHE A 315 -0.75 8.78 -4.72
N SER A 316 -0.68 7.76 -5.58
CA SER A 316 0.12 7.84 -6.81
C SER A 316 -0.38 8.98 -7.71
N ILE A 317 0.55 9.81 -8.17
CA ILE A 317 0.28 10.88 -9.11
C ILE A 317 0.83 10.58 -10.50
N GLU A 318 1.16 9.31 -10.76
CA GLU A 318 1.63 8.88 -12.06
C GLU A 318 0.47 8.62 -13.01
N ASP A 319 0.68 9.03 -14.24
CA ASP A 319 -0.29 8.88 -15.34
C ASP A 319 -0.10 7.55 -16.10
N GLU A 320 -0.92 7.36 -17.14
CA GLU A 320 -0.89 6.18 -18.01
C GLU A 320 0.44 6.02 -18.78
N THR A 321 1.25 7.07 -18.91
CA THR A 321 2.55 6.97 -19.59
C THR A 321 3.59 6.29 -18.72
N TYR A 322 3.46 6.42 -17.41
CA TYR A 322 4.33 5.77 -16.42
C TYR A 322 3.77 4.40 -15.98
N TYR A 323 2.45 4.34 -15.71
CA TYR A 323 1.75 3.12 -15.30
C TYR A 323 0.62 2.75 -16.28
N PRO A 324 0.93 2.32 -17.51
CA PRO A 324 -0.09 1.98 -18.51
C PRO A 324 -1.05 0.86 -18.06
N TRP A 325 -0.63 0.02 -17.12
CA TRP A 325 -1.43 -1.06 -16.57
C TRP A 325 -2.52 -0.61 -15.58
N GLN A 326 -2.50 0.65 -15.14
CA GLN A 326 -3.53 1.22 -14.27
C GLN A 326 -4.76 1.73 -15.05
N LYS A 327 -4.69 1.72 -16.38
CA LYS A 327 -5.76 2.22 -17.22
C LYS A 327 -6.98 1.31 -17.18
N ASP A 328 -8.16 1.92 -17.10
CA ASP A 328 -9.46 1.27 -17.25
C ASP A 328 -9.69 0.05 -16.32
N ILE A 329 -9.09 0.04 -15.13
CA ILE A 329 -9.26 -1.06 -14.16
C ILE A 329 -10.67 -1.08 -13.58
N PHE A 330 -11.26 0.09 -13.29
CA PHE A 330 -12.56 0.23 -12.65
C PHE A 330 -13.50 1.04 -13.54
N TYR A 331 -14.82 0.79 -13.39
CA TYR A 331 -15.80 1.72 -13.90
C TYR A 331 -15.84 2.99 -13.05
N GLY A 332 -16.06 4.14 -13.70
CA GLY A 332 -16.07 5.44 -13.03
C GLY A 332 -14.68 5.91 -12.62
N ASP A 333 -14.62 6.80 -11.64
CA ASP A 333 -13.37 7.35 -11.09
C ASP A 333 -13.34 7.24 -9.56
N PRO A 334 -12.92 6.10 -9.01
CA PRO A 334 -12.85 5.90 -7.56
C PRO A 334 -11.68 6.64 -6.91
N PHE A 335 -10.82 7.30 -7.71
CA PHE A 335 -9.64 8.02 -7.29
C PHE A 335 -9.76 9.53 -7.45
N LYS A 336 -10.97 10.04 -7.72
CA LYS A 336 -11.20 11.47 -7.92
C LYS A 336 -10.71 12.29 -6.73
N VAL A 337 -9.77 13.20 -7.00
CA VAL A 337 -9.25 14.14 -6.02
C VAL A 337 -10.03 15.45 -6.07
N ILE A 338 -10.48 15.92 -4.92
CA ILE A 338 -11.15 17.22 -4.76
C ILE A 338 -10.51 17.95 -3.58
N ASP A 339 -9.91 19.10 -3.81
CA ASP A 339 -9.25 19.95 -2.80
C ASP A 339 -8.23 19.17 -1.94
N GLY A 340 -7.46 18.25 -2.54
CA GLY A 340 -6.46 17.43 -1.88
C GLY A 340 -7.03 16.25 -1.06
N PHE A 341 -8.28 15.87 -1.30
CA PHE A 341 -8.94 14.75 -0.64
C PHE A 341 -9.49 13.74 -1.66
N VAL A 342 -9.52 12.48 -1.25
CA VAL A 342 -10.32 11.42 -1.89
C VAL A 342 -11.44 10.99 -0.95
N GLU A 343 -12.51 10.44 -1.51
CA GLU A 343 -13.66 10.01 -0.72
C GLU A 343 -13.67 8.50 -0.50
N VAL A 344 -13.99 8.08 0.72
CA VAL A 344 -14.36 6.71 1.05
C VAL A 344 -15.86 6.60 0.88
N THR A 345 -16.30 5.78 -0.07
CA THR A 345 -17.72 5.61 -0.42
C THR A 345 -18.54 5.02 0.72
N THR A 346 -19.86 5.24 0.66
CA THR A 346 -20.85 4.56 1.51
C THR A 346 -21.39 3.28 0.89
N ASP A 347 -21.01 2.97 -0.36
CA ASP A 347 -21.47 1.79 -1.06
C ASP A 347 -20.92 0.49 -0.42
N PRO A 348 -21.67 -0.62 -0.50
CA PRO A 348 -21.29 -1.89 0.10
C PRO A 348 -19.95 -2.44 -0.44
N GLY A 349 -19.24 -3.15 0.41
CA GLY A 349 -17.93 -3.73 0.07
C GLY A 349 -16.86 -2.65 -0.07
N TRP A 350 -16.03 -2.78 -1.10
CA TRP A 350 -15.05 -1.76 -1.46
C TRP A 350 -15.67 -0.57 -2.20
N GLY A 351 -16.93 -0.71 -2.66
CA GLY A 351 -17.66 0.33 -3.38
C GLY A 351 -17.07 0.68 -4.74
N VAL A 352 -16.44 -0.27 -5.39
CA VAL A 352 -15.90 -0.16 -6.74
C VAL A 352 -16.34 -1.33 -7.60
N GLU A 353 -16.44 -1.10 -8.90
CA GLU A 353 -16.78 -2.11 -9.88
C GLU A 353 -15.62 -2.28 -10.85
N ILE A 354 -15.12 -3.52 -10.98
CA ILE A 354 -14.00 -3.84 -11.89
C ILE A 354 -14.53 -3.85 -13.32
N ASN A 355 -13.78 -3.26 -14.24
CA ASN A 355 -14.11 -3.21 -15.65
C ASN A 355 -14.11 -4.62 -16.27
N LEU A 356 -15.22 -5.02 -16.87
CA LEU A 356 -15.35 -6.34 -17.51
C LEU A 356 -14.39 -6.54 -18.68
N GLU A 357 -14.11 -5.49 -19.46
CA GLU A 357 -13.14 -5.57 -20.55
C GLU A 357 -11.73 -5.86 -20.03
N TRP A 358 -11.36 -5.30 -18.87
CA TRP A 358 -10.09 -5.63 -18.21
C TRP A 358 -10.03 -7.11 -17.81
N LEU A 359 -11.12 -7.66 -17.27
CA LEU A 359 -11.21 -9.07 -16.87
C LEU A 359 -11.13 -10.01 -18.09
N GLU A 360 -11.83 -9.68 -19.18
CA GLU A 360 -11.84 -10.47 -20.43
C GLU A 360 -10.46 -10.54 -21.09
N ASN A 361 -9.61 -9.52 -20.92
CA ASN A 361 -8.26 -9.43 -21.45
C ASN A 361 -7.17 -9.98 -20.49
N SER A 362 -7.55 -10.61 -19.40
CA SER A 362 -6.63 -11.16 -18.40
C SER A 362 -6.46 -12.68 -18.51
N ASP A 363 -5.36 -13.19 -17.94
CA ASP A 363 -5.15 -14.62 -17.76
C ASP A 363 -6.08 -15.15 -16.68
N TYR A 364 -6.89 -16.16 -17.00
CA TYR A 364 -7.88 -16.73 -16.12
C TYR A 364 -7.44 -18.05 -15.52
N GLN A 365 -7.60 -18.21 -14.19
CA GLN A 365 -7.43 -19.47 -13.48
C GLN A 365 -8.60 -19.68 -12.52
N VAL A 366 -8.93 -20.94 -12.20
CA VAL A 366 -10.05 -21.29 -11.32
C VAL A 366 -9.74 -22.49 -10.43
N THR A 367 -10.22 -22.44 -9.19
CA THR A 367 -10.32 -23.55 -8.25
C THR A 367 -11.75 -23.59 -7.70
N GLU A 368 -12.42 -24.74 -7.82
CA GLU A 368 -13.82 -24.92 -7.41
C GLU A 368 -14.07 -26.31 -6.82
N ILE A 369 -15.19 -26.45 -6.10
CA ILE A 369 -15.68 -27.76 -5.65
C ILE A 369 -16.03 -28.60 -6.89
N LYS A 370 -15.49 -29.83 -6.94
CA LYS A 370 -15.77 -30.79 -8.02
C LYS A 370 -17.05 -31.54 -7.75
#